data_edf8b4eef19eb74e7e9521b5f3b7c694
#
_entry.id   edf8b4eef19eb74e7e9521b5f3b7c694
#
_cell.length_a   1.000
_cell.length_b   1.000
_cell.length_c   1.000
_cell.angle_alpha   90.00
_cell.angle_beta   90.00
_cell.angle_gamma   90.00
#
_symmetry.space_group_name_H-M   'P 1'
#
loop_
_entity.id
_entity.type
_entity.pdbx_description
1 polymer ?
#
loop_
_entity_poly.entity_id
_entity_poly.type
_entity_poly.pdbx_seq_one_letter_code
_entity_poly.pdbx_strand_id
1 'polypeptide(L)'
;MKKVYFPQHGGVATEQNLVQDLVDEQIKLFGSDVFYIPRVHLKDKTLGEVIQSEFNQSYMIEMFLVNVEGFGAGAEFVSKFGLRITDEITFVVSRRRWEQSANPALSLAVDGRPNEGDLIYFPLTEDLYEVKYVERENPFFQLGKQYFYQLTAEIYEQGADKFDTGIDEIDDVER
;
A
#
# COMPACT_ATOMS: atom_id res chain seq x y z
N MET A 1 42.64 -3.47 -4.75
CA MET A 1 41.35 -2.77 -4.86
C MET A 1 40.89 -2.83 -6.30
N LYS A 2 39.88 -3.62 -6.63
CA LYS A 2 39.37 -3.74 -8.01
C LYS A 2 38.67 -2.44 -8.38
N LYS A 3 39.20 -1.67 -9.33
CA LYS A 3 38.49 -0.51 -9.88
C LYS A 3 37.39 -1.02 -10.78
N VAL A 4 36.13 -1.03 -10.27
CA VAL A 4 34.95 -1.33 -11.06
C VAL A 4 34.53 -0.02 -11.70
N TYR A 5 34.68 0.10 -13.01
CA TYR A 5 34.30 1.29 -13.77
C TYR A 5 32.76 1.44 -13.87
N PHE A 6 32.03 0.33 -13.71
CA PHE A 6 30.57 0.30 -13.68
C PHE A 6 30.17 -0.50 -12.43
N PRO A 7 29.83 0.16 -11.33
CA PRO A 7 29.35 -0.53 -10.14
C PRO A 7 28.01 -1.20 -10.44
N GLN A 8 28.02 -2.53 -10.52
CA GLN A 8 26.80 -3.31 -10.69
C GLN A 8 25.93 -3.29 -9.43
N HIS A 9 26.54 -3.00 -8.28
CA HIS A 9 25.90 -2.99 -6.98
C HIS A 9 26.36 -1.74 -6.23
N GLY A 10 25.49 -0.80 -6.05
CA GLY A 10 25.78 0.46 -5.39
C GLY A 10 26.07 1.58 -6.39
N GLY A 11 25.03 2.17 -6.93
CA GLY A 11 25.12 3.36 -7.77
C GLY A 11 25.66 4.56 -6.99
N VAL A 12 26.11 5.55 -7.71
CA VAL A 12 26.46 6.85 -7.14
C VAL A 12 25.20 7.45 -6.52
N ALA A 13 25.29 7.98 -5.31
CA ALA A 13 24.13 8.54 -4.60
C ALA A 13 23.36 9.60 -5.41
N THR A 14 24.08 10.38 -6.23
CA THR A 14 23.48 11.38 -7.11
C THR A 14 22.59 10.75 -8.20
N GLU A 15 23.04 9.62 -8.78
CA GLU A 15 22.26 8.90 -9.80
C GLU A 15 21.03 8.22 -9.17
N GLN A 16 21.19 7.64 -7.99
CA GLN A 16 20.07 7.07 -7.23
C GLN A 16 19.02 8.11 -6.87
N ASN A 17 19.46 9.31 -6.46
CA ASN A 17 18.54 10.40 -6.15
C ASN A 17 17.82 10.91 -7.39
N LEU A 18 18.49 10.99 -8.54
CA LEU A 18 17.87 11.37 -9.81
C LEU A 18 16.75 10.37 -10.19
N VAL A 19 17.02 9.07 -10.10
CA VAL A 19 16.00 8.05 -10.38
C VAL A 19 14.83 8.15 -9.39
N GLN A 20 15.11 8.40 -8.11
CA GLN A 20 14.06 8.60 -7.11
C GLN A 20 13.21 9.84 -7.43
N ASP A 21 13.84 10.94 -7.84
CA ASP A 21 13.13 12.17 -8.23
C ASP A 21 12.22 11.93 -9.44
N LEU A 22 12.69 11.18 -10.44
CA LEU A 22 11.89 10.83 -11.62
C LEU A 22 10.70 9.93 -11.25
N VAL A 23 10.89 8.93 -10.37
CA VAL A 23 9.80 8.07 -9.89
C VAL A 23 8.77 8.89 -9.11
N ASP A 24 9.20 9.78 -8.24
CA ASP A 24 8.30 10.63 -7.47
C ASP A 24 7.50 11.57 -8.37
N GLU A 25 8.15 12.15 -9.38
CA GLU A 25 7.49 13.03 -10.35
C GLU A 25 6.46 12.25 -11.19
N GLN A 26 6.81 11.04 -11.64
CA GLN A 26 5.90 10.17 -12.37
C GLN A 26 4.66 9.81 -11.54
N ILE A 27 4.83 9.44 -10.27
CA ILE A 27 3.71 9.10 -9.39
C ILE A 27 2.83 10.34 -9.14
N LYS A 28 3.41 11.53 -8.98
CA LYS A 28 2.64 12.77 -8.83
C LYS A 28 1.86 13.17 -10.07
N LEU A 29 2.39 12.92 -11.26
CA LEU A 29 1.73 13.30 -12.52
C LEU A 29 0.59 12.36 -12.91
N PHE A 30 0.75 11.07 -12.64
CA PHE A 30 -0.17 10.03 -13.10
C PHE A 30 -0.90 9.32 -11.97
N GLY A 31 -0.51 9.57 -10.74
CA GLY A 31 -1.15 9.00 -9.56
C GLY A 31 -2.40 9.76 -9.15
N SER A 32 -3.14 9.16 -8.25
CA SER A 32 -4.30 9.74 -7.57
C SER A 32 -4.03 9.84 -6.08
N ASP A 33 -4.65 10.82 -5.45
CA ASP A 33 -4.65 10.92 -3.99
C ASP A 33 -5.56 9.85 -3.42
N VAL A 34 -5.02 9.02 -2.54
CA VAL A 34 -5.75 7.97 -1.83
C VAL A 34 -5.54 8.14 -0.32
N PHE A 35 -6.44 7.60 0.46
CA PHE A 35 -6.29 7.57 1.92
C PHE A 35 -5.82 6.19 2.36
N TYR A 36 -4.64 6.16 2.95
CA TYR A 36 -4.10 4.96 3.58
C TYR A 36 -4.51 4.92 5.05
N ILE A 37 -5.08 3.79 5.47
CA ILE A 37 -5.69 3.61 6.78
C ILE A 37 -5.03 2.42 7.46
N PRO A 38 -4.15 2.64 8.44
CA PRO A 38 -3.45 1.56 9.13
C PRO A 38 -4.40 0.81 10.07
N ARG A 39 -4.24 -0.52 10.11
CA ARG A 39 -4.96 -1.39 11.02
C ARG A 39 -4.26 -1.43 12.37
N VAL A 40 -4.98 -1.10 13.42
CA VAL A 40 -4.53 -1.23 14.81
C VAL A 40 -5.21 -2.44 15.46
N HIS A 41 -4.41 -3.35 15.98
CA HIS A 41 -4.92 -4.53 16.68
C HIS A 41 -5.00 -4.28 18.19
N LEU A 42 -6.20 -4.31 18.72
CA LEU A 42 -6.42 -4.35 20.17
C LEU A 42 -6.15 -5.76 20.68
N LYS A 43 -5.12 -5.88 21.51
CA LYS A 43 -4.73 -7.15 22.14
C LYS A 43 -5.22 -7.23 23.58
N ASP A 44 -5.74 -8.39 23.98
CA ASP A 44 -5.99 -8.68 25.39
C ASP A 44 -4.68 -8.63 26.16
N LYS A 45 -4.66 -7.91 27.27
CA LYS A 45 -3.48 -7.78 28.14
C LYS A 45 -3.11 -9.09 28.83
N THR A 46 -4.07 -10.01 28.97
CA THR A 46 -3.89 -11.26 29.71
C THR A 46 -3.46 -12.41 28.82
N LEU A 47 -4.09 -12.55 27.64
CA LEU A 47 -3.88 -13.67 26.73
C LEU A 47 -3.01 -13.29 25.52
N GLY A 48 -2.87 -11.99 25.23
CA GLY A 48 -2.15 -11.49 24.07
C GLY A 48 -2.85 -11.72 22.73
N GLU A 49 -4.11 -12.19 22.78
CA GLU A 49 -4.93 -12.43 21.60
C GLU A 49 -5.48 -11.10 21.03
N VAL A 50 -5.67 -11.04 19.73
CA VAL A 50 -6.31 -9.90 19.08
C VAL A 50 -7.82 -10.02 19.29
N ILE A 51 -8.40 -9.06 20.02
CA ILE A 51 -9.84 -9.03 20.30
C ILE A 51 -10.59 -8.35 19.15
N GLN A 52 -10.05 -7.24 18.66
CA GLN A 52 -10.70 -6.41 17.64
C GLN A 52 -9.64 -5.65 16.84
N SER A 53 -9.97 -5.37 15.59
CA SER A 53 -9.21 -4.43 14.77
C SER A 53 -9.92 -3.08 14.77
N GLU A 54 -9.16 -2.00 14.87
CA GLU A 54 -9.64 -0.63 14.79
C GLU A 54 -8.89 0.13 13.72
N PHE A 55 -9.59 1.04 13.05
CA PHE A 55 -9.06 1.96 12.06
C PHE A 55 -9.29 3.39 12.55
N ASN A 56 -8.27 3.97 13.19
CA ASN A 56 -8.40 5.23 13.94
C ASN A 56 -7.72 6.42 13.25
N GLN A 57 -7.06 6.19 12.13
CA GLN A 57 -6.26 7.22 11.46
C GLN A 57 -6.28 7.01 9.96
N SER A 58 -6.23 8.10 9.21
CA SER A 58 -6.09 8.07 7.76
C SER A 58 -5.01 9.05 7.32
N TYR A 59 -4.28 8.69 6.26
CA TYR A 59 -3.18 9.47 5.70
C TYR A 59 -3.35 9.61 4.20
N MET A 60 -3.45 10.83 3.72
CA MET A 60 -3.49 11.09 2.29
C MET A 60 -2.10 10.94 1.68
N ILE A 61 -2.00 10.08 0.67
CA ILE A 61 -0.77 9.83 -0.06
C ILE A 61 -1.05 9.60 -1.55
N GLU A 62 -0.16 10.09 -2.40
CA GLU A 62 -0.29 9.89 -3.84
C GLU A 62 0.15 8.46 -4.20
N MET A 63 -0.72 7.69 -4.85
CA MET A 63 -0.42 6.37 -5.38
C MET A 63 -0.77 6.26 -6.86
N PHE A 64 0.03 5.50 -7.58
CA PHE A 64 -0.21 5.20 -8.99
C PHE A 64 -0.90 3.85 -9.14
N LEU A 65 -1.98 3.83 -9.92
CA LEU A 65 -2.71 2.61 -10.25
C LEU A 65 -2.05 1.93 -11.46
N VAL A 66 -1.50 0.72 -11.26
CA VAL A 66 -0.78 -0.01 -12.32
C VAL A 66 -1.72 -0.74 -13.25
N ASN A 67 -2.78 -1.31 -12.72
CA ASN A 67 -3.66 -2.20 -13.47
C ASN A 67 -5.03 -1.54 -13.71
N VAL A 68 -5.13 -0.77 -14.78
CA VAL A 68 -6.41 -0.18 -15.22
C VAL A 68 -7.29 -1.25 -15.91
N GLU A 69 -6.67 -2.30 -16.45
CA GLU A 69 -7.38 -3.40 -17.13
C GLU A 69 -7.98 -4.43 -16.14
N GLY A 70 -7.57 -4.38 -14.88
CA GLY A 70 -8.10 -5.23 -13.80
C GLY A 70 -9.51 -4.84 -13.33
N PHE A 71 -9.99 -3.67 -13.69
CA PHE A 71 -11.37 -3.28 -13.53
C PHE A 71 -12.24 -4.08 -14.52
N GLY A 72 -12.68 -5.26 -14.11
CA GLY A 72 -13.59 -6.11 -14.87
C GLY A 72 -12.97 -7.38 -15.49
N ALA A 73 -11.67 -7.59 -15.41
CA ALA A 73 -11.08 -8.90 -15.68
C ALA A 73 -11.02 -9.68 -14.36
N GLY A 74 -12.19 -10.12 -13.88
CA GLY A 74 -12.27 -10.96 -12.70
C GLY A 74 -11.31 -12.15 -12.87
N ALA A 75 -10.31 -12.24 -12.00
CA ALA A 75 -9.57 -13.48 -11.87
C ALA A 75 -10.57 -14.53 -11.35
N GLU A 76 -11.14 -15.31 -12.27
CA GLU A 76 -12.01 -16.42 -11.94
C GLU A 76 -11.20 -17.48 -11.18
N PHE A 77 -11.19 -17.36 -9.86
CA PHE A 77 -10.70 -18.43 -9.02
C PHE A 77 -11.80 -19.47 -8.86
N VAL A 78 -11.76 -20.52 -9.66
CA VAL A 78 -12.58 -21.72 -9.43
C VAL A 78 -12.00 -22.43 -8.21
N SER A 79 -12.47 -22.07 -7.03
CA SER A 79 -12.14 -22.82 -5.82
C SER A 79 -13.00 -24.07 -5.75
N LYS A 80 -12.55 -25.10 -5.03
CA LYS A 80 -13.35 -26.34 -4.76
C LYS A 80 -14.69 -26.05 -4.07
N PHE A 81 -14.93 -24.83 -3.61
CA PHE A 81 -16.09 -24.40 -2.82
C PHE A 81 -16.98 -23.37 -3.51
N GLY A 82 -16.69 -23.01 -4.76
CA GLY A 82 -17.49 -22.07 -5.54
C GLY A 82 -16.64 -21.09 -6.33
N LEU A 83 -17.33 -20.31 -7.17
CA LEU A 83 -16.72 -19.22 -7.93
C LEU A 83 -16.65 -18.00 -7.00
N ARG A 84 -15.43 -17.51 -6.73
CA ARG A 84 -15.21 -16.22 -6.07
C ARG A 84 -14.56 -15.28 -7.08
N ILE A 85 -15.26 -14.21 -7.42
CA ILE A 85 -14.69 -13.12 -8.21
C ILE A 85 -14.07 -12.16 -7.20
N THR A 86 -12.75 -12.00 -7.25
CA THR A 86 -12.03 -11.01 -6.46
C THR A 86 -11.56 -9.92 -7.38
N ASP A 87 -12.05 -8.70 -7.15
CA ASP A 87 -11.53 -7.52 -7.84
C ASP A 87 -10.22 -7.12 -7.18
N GLU A 88 -9.14 -7.40 -7.88
CA GLU A 88 -7.79 -7.13 -7.44
C GLU A 88 -7.26 -5.86 -8.09
N ILE A 89 -6.73 -4.96 -7.30
CA ILE A 89 -6.15 -3.70 -7.73
C ILE A 89 -4.70 -3.59 -7.27
N THR A 90 -3.84 -3.03 -8.11
CA THR A 90 -2.42 -2.87 -7.78
C THR A 90 -2.05 -1.40 -7.72
N PHE A 91 -1.64 -0.95 -6.54
CA PHE A 91 -1.14 0.39 -6.30
C PHE A 91 0.39 0.42 -6.21
N VAL A 92 0.99 1.51 -6.69
CA VAL A 92 2.42 1.79 -6.51
C VAL A 92 2.58 3.09 -5.76
N VAL A 93 3.39 3.06 -4.72
CA VAL A 93 3.70 4.23 -3.90
C VAL A 93 5.21 4.45 -3.82
N SER A 94 5.66 5.70 -3.93
CA SER A 94 7.07 6.04 -3.76
C SER A 94 7.53 5.77 -2.35
N ARG A 95 8.69 5.09 -2.22
CA ARG A 95 9.31 4.85 -0.92
C ARG A 95 9.64 6.13 -0.17
N ARG A 96 10.19 7.13 -0.86
CA ARG A 96 10.55 8.42 -0.24
C ARG A 96 9.32 9.19 0.23
N ARG A 97 8.23 9.18 -0.57
CA ARG A 97 6.97 9.82 -0.19
C ARG A 97 6.33 9.10 0.99
N TRP A 98 6.39 7.78 1.00
CA TRP A 98 5.95 6.98 2.14
C TRP A 98 6.69 7.37 3.43
N GLU A 99 8.02 7.41 3.38
CA GLU A 99 8.86 7.80 4.52
C GLU A 99 8.57 9.23 5.01
N GLN A 100 8.19 10.14 4.13
CA GLN A 100 7.87 11.54 4.47
C GLN A 100 6.46 11.73 5.00
N SER A 101 5.47 11.07 4.42
CA SER A 101 4.05 11.32 4.70
C SER A 101 3.45 10.36 5.72
N ALA A 102 3.77 9.08 5.63
CA ALA A 102 3.18 8.06 6.46
C ALA A 102 4.05 7.67 7.67
N ASN A 103 5.35 7.51 7.47
CA ASN A 103 6.25 6.98 8.51
C ASN A 103 6.34 7.82 9.80
N PRO A 104 6.36 9.16 9.80
CA PRO A 104 6.51 9.94 11.02
C PRO A 104 5.31 9.86 11.97
N ALA A 105 4.14 9.54 11.45
CA ALA A 105 2.88 9.58 12.16
C ALA A 105 2.33 8.19 12.52
N LEU A 106 2.83 7.15 11.86
CA LEU A 106 2.33 5.79 12.00
C LEU A 106 3.13 5.01 13.05
N SER A 107 2.44 4.56 14.08
CA SER A 107 2.88 3.42 14.88
C SER A 107 2.60 2.12 14.10
N LEU A 108 3.30 1.95 12.99
CA LEU A 108 3.15 0.78 12.13
C LEU A 108 3.63 -0.48 12.85
N ALA A 109 2.97 -1.59 12.59
CA ALA A 109 3.41 -2.91 13.07
C ALA A 109 4.81 -3.27 12.53
N VAL A 110 5.15 -2.75 11.34
CA VAL A 110 6.48 -2.82 10.76
C VAL A 110 6.91 -1.43 10.32
N ASP A 111 7.93 -0.89 10.96
CA ASP A 111 8.43 0.44 10.66
C ASP A 111 8.88 0.60 9.21
N GLY A 112 8.53 1.72 8.63
CA GLY A 112 9.09 2.20 7.37
C GLY A 112 8.50 1.62 6.09
N ARG A 113 7.43 0.82 6.14
CA ARG A 113 6.78 0.25 4.96
C ARG A 113 5.27 0.09 5.13
N PRO A 114 4.49 -0.03 4.03
CA PRO A 114 3.11 -0.47 4.07
C PRO A 114 2.98 -1.88 4.65
N ASN A 115 1.89 -2.15 5.36
CA ASN A 115 1.61 -3.46 5.93
C ASN A 115 0.46 -4.16 5.22
N GLU A 116 0.53 -5.48 5.24
CA GLU A 116 -0.57 -6.35 4.81
C GLU A 116 -1.70 -6.27 5.85
N GLY A 117 -2.93 -6.15 5.37
CA GLY A 117 -4.11 -5.98 6.22
C GLY A 117 -4.52 -4.53 6.49
N ASP A 118 -3.72 -3.55 6.09
CA ASP A 118 -4.12 -2.15 6.13
C ASP A 118 -5.12 -1.85 5.00
N LEU A 119 -5.86 -0.74 5.11
CA LEU A 119 -6.86 -0.36 4.13
C LEU A 119 -6.39 0.82 3.27
N ILE A 120 -6.91 0.87 2.05
CA ILE A 120 -6.76 1.98 1.11
C ILE A 120 -8.15 2.40 0.68
N TYR A 121 -8.54 3.63 0.97
CA TYR A 121 -9.75 4.23 0.41
C TYR A 121 -9.39 4.99 -0.86
N PHE A 122 -10.07 4.63 -1.95
CA PHE A 122 -9.86 5.23 -3.26
C PHE A 122 -11.03 6.15 -3.62
N PRO A 123 -10.89 7.49 -3.54
CA PRO A 123 -11.99 8.43 -3.68
C PRO A 123 -12.66 8.41 -5.06
N LEU A 124 -11.98 7.94 -6.11
CA LEU A 124 -12.57 7.90 -7.47
C LEU A 124 -13.65 6.84 -7.63
N THR A 125 -13.55 5.74 -6.89
CA THR A 125 -14.54 4.65 -6.92
C THR A 125 -15.39 4.62 -5.66
N GLU A 126 -15.00 5.41 -4.63
CA GLU A 126 -15.62 5.41 -3.31
C GLU A 126 -15.56 4.03 -2.61
N ASP A 127 -14.56 3.21 -2.98
CA ASP A 127 -14.38 1.86 -2.46
C ASP A 127 -13.20 1.78 -1.48
N LEU A 128 -13.34 0.84 -0.53
CA LEU A 128 -12.28 0.44 0.38
C LEU A 128 -11.61 -0.83 -0.12
N TYR A 129 -10.28 -0.83 -0.13
CA TYR A 129 -9.45 -1.97 -0.51
C TYR A 129 -8.58 -2.41 0.65
N GLU A 130 -8.49 -3.72 0.90
CA GLU A 130 -7.56 -4.28 1.88
C GLU A 130 -6.27 -4.71 1.19
N VAL A 131 -5.13 -4.25 1.70
CA VAL A 131 -3.81 -4.65 1.22
C VAL A 131 -3.58 -6.11 1.57
N LYS A 132 -3.58 -6.99 0.56
CA LYS A 132 -3.33 -8.42 0.74
C LYS A 132 -1.86 -8.77 0.64
N TYR A 133 -1.13 -8.06 -0.21
CA TYR A 133 0.27 -8.36 -0.44
C TYR A 133 1.09 -7.11 -0.73
N VAL A 134 2.28 -7.03 -0.14
CA VAL A 134 3.27 -5.98 -0.40
C VAL A 134 4.46 -6.61 -1.12
N GLU A 135 4.59 -6.32 -2.42
CA GLU A 135 5.64 -6.88 -3.26
C GLU A 135 7.02 -6.37 -2.84
N ARG A 136 7.92 -7.31 -2.58
CA ARG A 136 9.29 -7.05 -2.14
C ARG A 136 10.35 -7.65 -3.06
N GLU A 137 9.99 -8.68 -3.83
CA GLU A 137 10.95 -9.48 -4.58
C GLU A 137 11.09 -9.03 -6.03
N ASN A 138 10.05 -8.38 -6.58
CA ASN A 138 10.00 -7.92 -7.96
C ASN A 138 10.05 -6.38 -8.12
N PRO A 139 10.50 -5.61 -7.13
CA PRO A 139 10.67 -4.18 -7.35
C PRO A 139 11.83 -3.94 -8.32
N PHE A 140 11.67 -2.91 -9.12
CA PHE A 140 12.71 -2.45 -10.01
C PHE A 140 13.91 -1.92 -9.19
N PHE A 141 14.92 -2.78 -9.02
CA PHE A 141 16.17 -2.43 -8.33
C PHE A 141 17.16 -1.76 -9.28
N GLN A 142 16.84 -0.58 -9.76
CA GLN A 142 17.81 0.17 -10.52
C GLN A 142 18.90 0.73 -9.60
N LEU A 143 20.14 0.57 -9.98
CA LEU A 143 21.30 1.03 -9.20
C LEU A 143 21.36 0.47 -7.76
N GLY A 144 20.76 -0.72 -7.53
CA GLY A 144 20.80 -1.42 -6.25
C GLY A 144 19.96 -0.82 -5.13
N LYS A 145 18.96 0.02 -5.45
CA LYS A 145 18.04 0.63 -4.49
C LYS A 145 16.59 0.37 -4.91
N GLN A 146 15.71 0.14 -3.93
CA GLN A 146 14.28 0.08 -4.14
C GLN A 146 13.69 1.49 -4.07
N TYR A 147 12.92 1.89 -5.10
CA TYR A 147 12.39 3.24 -5.23
C TYR A 147 10.91 3.35 -4.91
N PHE A 148 10.17 2.25 -5.00
CA PHE A 148 8.73 2.21 -4.75
C PHE A 148 8.32 0.90 -4.07
N TYR A 149 7.13 0.89 -3.47
CA TYR A 149 6.42 -0.29 -3.03
C TYR A 149 5.27 -0.55 -3.98
N GLN A 150 5.01 -1.82 -4.26
CA GLN A 150 3.84 -2.25 -5.01
C GLN A 150 2.92 -2.98 -4.05
N LEU A 151 1.66 -2.56 -4.01
CA LEU A 151 0.64 -3.05 -3.10
C LEU A 151 -0.45 -3.72 -3.92
N THR A 152 -0.69 -4.98 -3.67
CA THR A 152 -1.84 -5.69 -4.21
C THR A 152 -2.94 -5.67 -3.18
N ALA A 153 -4.10 -5.15 -3.57
CA ALA A 153 -5.25 -4.98 -2.69
C ALA A 153 -6.50 -5.56 -3.32
N GLU A 154 -7.41 -6.06 -2.48
CA GLU A 154 -8.73 -6.57 -2.85
C GLU A 154 -9.80 -5.70 -2.21
N ILE A 155 -11.02 -5.71 -2.78
CA ILE A 155 -12.16 -5.02 -2.16
C ILE A 155 -12.34 -5.52 -0.74
N TYR A 156 -12.42 -4.58 0.20
CA TYR A 156 -12.64 -4.89 1.60
C TYR A 156 -14.08 -5.30 1.85
N GLU A 157 -14.27 -6.52 2.33
CA GLU A 157 -15.57 -6.99 2.81
C GLU A 157 -15.72 -6.58 4.28
N GLN A 158 -16.64 -5.66 4.56
CA GLN A 158 -16.85 -5.12 5.89
C GLN A 158 -17.19 -6.23 6.89
N GLY A 159 -16.40 -6.29 7.95
CA GLY A 159 -16.58 -7.18 9.10
C GLY A 159 -17.13 -6.43 10.31
N ALA A 160 -16.78 -6.91 11.49
CA ALA A 160 -17.10 -6.28 12.78
C ALA A 160 -16.04 -5.26 13.22
N ASP A 161 -15.29 -4.71 12.28
CA ASP A 161 -14.21 -3.75 12.54
C ASP A 161 -14.80 -2.36 12.82
N LYS A 162 -14.10 -1.59 13.68
CA LYS A 162 -14.54 -0.25 14.06
C LYS A 162 -13.76 0.78 13.26
N PHE A 163 -14.50 1.70 12.62
CA PHE A 163 -13.96 2.84 11.91
C PHE A 163 -14.14 4.10 12.74
N ASP A 164 -13.09 4.88 12.89
CA ASP A 164 -13.05 6.20 13.54
C ASP A 164 -11.88 6.99 12.94
N THR A 165 -11.92 7.12 11.61
CA THR A 165 -10.83 7.73 10.84
C THR A 165 -10.88 9.25 10.83
N GLY A 166 -12.04 9.82 11.24
CA GLY A 166 -12.33 11.25 11.21
C GLY A 166 -12.65 11.77 9.81
N ILE A 167 -12.94 10.89 8.86
CA ILE A 167 -13.42 11.20 7.51
C ILE A 167 -14.80 10.60 7.38
N ASP A 168 -15.83 11.42 7.31
CA ASP A 168 -17.23 11.00 7.27
C ASP A 168 -17.52 10.01 6.13
N GLU A 169 -16.87 10.21 4.97
CA GLU A 169 -16.99 9.36 3.80
C GLU A 169 -16.47 7.92 4.02
N ILE A 170 -15.56 7.73 4.96
CA ILE A 170 -14.99 6.41 5.30
C ILE A 170 -15.74 5.81 6.48
N ASP A 171 -16.08 6.66 7.46
CA ASP A 171 -16.73 6.22 8.70
C ASP A 171 -18.20 5.85 8.47
N ASP A 172 -18.86 6.46 7.46
CA ASP A 172 -20.27 6.22 7.09
C ASP A 172 -20.45 5.14 5.99
N VAL A 173 -19.40 4.43 5.60
CA VAL A 173 -19.50 3.32 4.62
C VAL A 173 -20.29 2.17 5.26
N GLU A 174 -21.59 2.34 5.42
CA GLU A 174 -22.55 1.27 5.64
C GLU A 174 -22.81 0.54 4.31
N ARG A 175 -22.10 -0.56 4.06
CA ARG A 175 -22.40 -1.47 2.93
C ARG A 175 -22.58 -2.90 3.40
#